data_01c6f522caf4b7c36552c6a91848b74c
#
_entry.id   01c6f522caf4b7c36552c6a91848b74c
#
_cell.length_a   1.000
_cell.length_b   1.000
_cell.length_c   1.000
_cell.angle_alpha   90.00
_cell.angle_beta   90.00
_cell.angle_gamma   90.00
#
_symmetry.space_group_name_H-M   'P 1'
#
loop_
_entity.id
_entity.type
_entity.pdbx_description
1 polymer ?
#
loop_
_entity_poly.entity_id
_entity_poly.type
_entity_poly.pdbx_seq_one_letter_code
_entity_poly.pdbx_strand_id
1 'polypeptide(L)'
;LEFGSYEWACFAAQQAAEKAVKALYESRNMEVWGHSVSRMLENLEDELKPDSSLIEKAKELDRNYILTRYPNFHVEGAPMDYYTKNDAIRAIQYAREIIEFCRSKGVQA
;
A
#
# COMPACT_ATOMS: atom_id res chain seq x y z
N LEU A 1 -1.32 21.19 -5.43
CA LEU A 1 -1.97 20.53 -4.31
C LEU A 1 -0.93 20.12 -3.28
N GLU A 2 -1.14 20.55 -2.06
CA GLU A 2 -0.22 20.23 -0.98
C GLU A 2 -0.77 19.12 -0.11
N PHE A 3 0.10 18.19 0.26
CA PHE A 3 -0.23 17.16 1.23
C PHE A 3 0.26 17.61 2.60
N GLY A 4 -0.52 17.31 3.62
CA GLY A 4 -0.01 17.39 4.97
C GLY A 4 1.02 16.31 5.19
N SER A 5 1.83 16.44 6.25
CA SER A 5 2.89 15.49 6.53
C SER A 5 2.37 14.06 6.66
N TYR A 6 1.27 13.89 7.39
CA TYR A 6 0.73 12.55 7.64
C TYR A 6 0.06 11.98 6.40
N GLU A 7 -0.61 12.83 5.64
CA GLU A 7 -1.22 12.40 4.39
C GLU A 7 -0.14 11.93 3.42
N TRP A 8 0.95 12.69 3.33
CA TRP A 8 2.05 12.32 2.47
C TRP A 8 2.67 10.99 2.88
N ALA A 9 2.85 10.79 4.20
CA ALA A 9 3.42 9.55 4.70
C ALA A 9 2.53 8.36 4.35
N CYS A 10 1.22 8.51 4.48
CA CYS A 10 0.29 7.44 4.14
C CYS A 10 0.34 7.11 2.65
N PHE A 11 0.40 8.14 1.82
CA PHE A 11 0.50 7.92 0.37
C PHE A 11 1.81 7.24 0.01
N ALA A 12 2.92 7.72 0.58
CA ALA A 12 4.23 7.15 0.29
C ALA A 12 4.31 5.68 0.73
N ALA A 13 3.69 5.36 1.86
CA ALA A 13 3.65 3.97 2.35
C ALA A 13 2.93 3.08 1.35
N GLN A 14 1.78 3.53 0.85
CA GLN A 14 1.04 2.77 -0.15
C GLN A 14 1.88 2.56 -1.41
N GLN A 15 2.56 3.61 -1.86
CA GLN A 15 3.38 3.51 -3.06
C GLN A 15 4.55 2.54 -2.86
N ALA A 16 5.15 2.55 -1.69
CA ALA A 16 6.26 1.64 -1.41
C ALA A 16 5.78 0.19 -1.43
N ALA A 17 4.63 -0.08 -0.82
CA ALA A 17 4.07 -1.43 -0.81
C ALA A 17 3.71 -1.87 -2.23
N GLU A 18 3.12 -0.97 -3.01
CA GLU A 18 2.76 -1.28 -4.39
C GLU A 18 3.98 -1.67 -5.21
N LYS A 19 5.06 -0.91 -5.07
CA LYS A 19 6.28 -1.20 -5.80
C LYS A 19 6.88 -2.54 -5.39
N ALA A 20 6.83 -2.85 -4.11
CA ALA A 20 7.36 -4.12 -3.63
C ALA A 20 6.60 -5.31 -4.21
N VAL A 21 5.27 -5.22 -4.26
CA VAL A 21 4.47 -6.31 -4.80
C VAL A 21 4.69 -6.44 -6.31
N LYS A 22 4.78 -5.31 -7.01
CA LYS A 22 5.07 -5.35 -8.44
C LYS A 22 6.43 -5.97 -8.72
N ALA A 23 7.42 -5.68 -7.87
CA ALA A 23 8.73 -6.29 -8.01
C ALA A 23 8.66 -7.81 -7.80
N LEU A 24 7.82 -8.27 -6.89
CA LEU A 24 7.62 -9.70 -6.69
C LEU A 24 7.06 -10.34 -7.96
N TYR A 25 6.06 -9.72 -8.58
CA TYR A 25 5.52 -10.22 -9.84
C TYR A 25 6.60 -10.28 -10.91
N GLU A 26 7.40 -9.20 -11.03
CA GLU A 26 8.45 -9.16 -12.03
C GLU A 26 9.50 -10.23 -11.81
N SER A 27 9.79 -10.54 -10.55
CA SER A 27 10.78 -11.58 -10.24
C SER A 27 10.30 -12.96 -10.69
N ARG A 28 9.01 -13.10 -10.96
CA ARG A 28 8.41 -14.33 -11.45
C ARG A 28 8.08 -14.24 -12.94
N ASN A 29 8.62 -13.23 -13.63
CA ASN A 29 8.39 -13.00 -15.05
C ASN A 29 6.91 -12.74 -15.35
N MET A 30 6.23 -12.06 -14.43
CA MET A 30 4.82 -11.71 -14.59
C MET A 30 4.66 -10.22 -14.50
N GLU A 31 3.69 -9.68 -15.24
CA GLU A 31 3.34 -8.28 -15.16
C GLU A 31 2.01 -8.12 -14.46
N VAL A 32 1.85 -7.01 -13.77
CA VAL A 32 0.60 -6.71 -13.11
C VAL A 32 0.34 -5.21 -13.23
N TRP A 33 -0.91 -4.85 -13.41
CA TRP A 33 -1.33 -3.47 -13.62
C TRP A 33 -2.21 -3.03 -12.47
N GLY A 34 -2.27 -1.72 -12.28
CA GLY A 34 -3.15 -1.14 -11.29
C GLY A 34 -2.44 -0.73 -10.04
N HIS A 35 -3.22 -0.33 -9.04
CA HIS A 35 -2.68 0.25 -7.81
C HIS A 35 -3.19 -0.44 -6.55
N SER A 36 -4.00 -1.47 -6.67
CA SER A 36 -4.56 -2.14 -5.50
C SER A 36 -3.58 -3.20 -4.99
N VAL A 37 -2.93 -2.89 -3.89
CA VAL A 37 -1.98 -3.81 -3.28
C VAL A 37 -2.69 -5.08 -2.83
N SER A 38 -3.88 -4.94 -2.23
CA SER A 38 -4.59 -6.11 -1.74
C SER A 38 -4.98 -7.04 -2.88
N ARG A 39 -5.45 -6.47 -3.99
CA ARG A 39 -5.85 -7.29 -5.12
C ARG A 39 -4.65 -8.03 -5.72
N MET A 40 -3.51 -7.35 -5.82
CA MET A 40 -2.32 -8.00 -6.31
C MET A 40 -1.88 -9.15 -5.41
N LEU A 41 -1.96 -8.95 -4.10
CA LEU A 41 -1.59 -10.01 -3.17
C LEU A 41 -2.56 -11.19 -3.24
N GLU A 42 -3.85 -10.89 -3.40
CA GLU A 42 -4.86 -11.95 -3.51
C GLU A 42 -4.70 -12.78 -4.77
N ASN A 43 -4.14 -12.20 -5.81
CA ASN A 43 -3.99 -12.89 -7.09
C ASN A 43 -2.67 -13.62 -7.26
N LEU A 44 -1.84 -13.64 -6.23
CA LEU A 44 -0.62 -14.43 -6.26
C LEU A 44 -0.97 -15.93 -6.28
N GLU A 45 -0.04 -16.72 -6.80
CA GLU A 45 -0.19 -18.17 -6.77
C GLU A 45 -0.36 -18.64 -5.32
N ASP A 46 -1.10 -19.73 -5.15
CA ASP A 46 -1.46 -20.20 -3.81
C ASP A 46 -0.25 -20.34 -2.89
N GLU A 47 0.86 -20.87 -3.42
CA GLU A 47 2.05 -21.10 -2.60
C GLU A 47 2.75 -19.80 -2.18
N LEU A 48 2.41 -18.69 -2.83
CA LEU A 48 2.99 -17.39 -2.51
C LEU A 48 2.02 -16.49 -1.75
N LYS A 49 0.77 -16.88 -1.66
CA LYS A 49 -0.27 -16.00 -1.13
C LYS A 49 -0.08 -15.75 0.35
N PRO A 50 -0.18 -14.50 0.80
CA PRO A 50 -0.04 -14.20 2.23
C PRO A 50 -1.31 -14.57 2.97
N ASP A 51 -1.24 -14.52 4.32
CA ASP A 51 -2.43 -14.78 5.12
C ASP A 51 -3.41 -13.62 5.02
N SER A 52 -4.60 -13.83 5.52
CA SER A 52 -5.66 -12.84 5.42
C SER A 52 -5.33 -11.56 6.19
N SER A 53 -4.53 -11.67 7.24
CA SER A 53 -4.15 -10.51 8.03
C SER A 53 -3.37 -9.51 7.18
N LEU A 54 -2.42 -10.00 6.39
CA LEU A 54 -1.62 -9.10 5.55
C LEU A 54 -2.48 -8.50 4.46
N ILE A 55 -3.41 -9.27 3.92
CA ILE A 55 -4.31 -8.77 2.88
C ILE A 55 -5.19 -7.65 3.43
N GLU A 56 -5.67 -7.79 4.67
CA GLU A 56 -6.46 -6.72 5.27
C GLU A 56 -5.66 -5.45 5.47
N LYS A 57 -4.40 -5.57 5.83
CA LYS A 57 -3.52 -4.41 5.96
C LYS A 57 -3.32 -3.74 4.61
N ALA A 58 -3.18 -4.54 3.57
CA ALA A 58 -3.07 -4.01 2.22
C ALA A 58 -4.35 -3.26 1.81
N LYS A 59 -5.50 -3.75 2.22
CA LYS A 59 -6.75 -3.06 1.92
C LYS A 59 -6.81 -1.69 2.56
N GLU A 60 -6.27 -1.55 3.76
CA GLU A 60 -6.23 -0.25 4.38
C GLU A 60 -5.30 0.70 3.61
N LEU A 61 -4.17 0.19 3.13
CA LEU A 61 -3.28 1.01 2.31
C LEU A 61 -3.96 1.42 1.00
N ASP A 62 -4.74 0.53 0.42
CA ASP A 62 -5.49 0.87 -0.81
C ASP A 62 -6.44 2.03 -0.58
N ARG A 63 -7.09 2.08 0.58
CA ARG A 63 -7.97 3.19 0.90
C ARG A 63 -7.20 4.50 0.98
N ASN A 64 -5.98 4.45 1.51
CA ASN A 64 -5.14 5.65 1.57
C ASN A 64 -4.84 6.16 0.16
N TYR A 65 -4.57 5.26 -0.78
CA TYR A 65 -4.30 5.68 -2.15
C TYR A 65 -5.50 6.44 -2.72
N ILE A 66 -6.69 5.90 -2.52
CA ILE A 66 -7.90 6.53 -3.05
C ILE A 66 -8.12 7.90 -2.42
N LEU A 67 -8.00 7.99 -1.10
CA LEU A 67 -8.27 9.23 -0.39
C LEU A 67 -7.27 10.33 -0.74
N THR A 68 -6.00 9.97 -0.94
CA THR A 68 -5.00 10.98 -1.26
C THR A 68 -5.02 11.35 -2.73
N ARG A 69 -5.40 10.40 -3.58
CA ARG A 69 -5.39 10.60 -5.03
C ARG A 69 -6.60 11.39 -5.52
N TYR A 70 -7.71 11.28 -4.82
CA TYR A 70 -8.97 11.90 -5.25
C TYR A 70 -9.45 12.87 -4.17
N PRO A 71 -8.98 14.12 -4.24
CA PRO A 71 -9.31 15.12 -3.20
C PRO A 71 -10.80 15.31 -3.00
N ASN A 72 -11.62 14.94 -3.97
CA ASN A 72 -13.08 15.09 -3.85
C ASN A 72 -13.67 14.25 -2.73
N PHE A 73 -12.94 13.26 -2.25
CA PHE A 73 -13.40 12.47 -1.12
C PHE A 73 -13.14 13.15 0.21
N HIS A 74 -12.38 14.23 0.20
CA HIS A 74 -12.06 14.92 1.42
C HIS A 74 -13.20 15.88 1.78
N VAL A 75 -13.40 16.04 3.08
CA VAL A 75 -14.36 17.03 3.55
C VAL A 75 -13.83 18.40 3.18
N GLU A 76 -14.75 19.27 2.85
CA GLU A 76 -14.42 20.62 2.44
C GLU A 76 -13.54 21.31 3.47
N GLY A 77 -12.50 21.94 2.98
CA GLY A 77 -11.72 22.88 3.74
C GLY A 77 -10.39 22.39 4.27
N ALA A 78 -10.20 21.10 4.50
CA ALA A 78 -8.95 20.68 5.12
C ALA A 78 -8.61 19.22 4.84
N PRO A 79 -8.25 18.90 3.60
CA PRO A 79 -7.89 17.52 3.28
C PRO A 79 -6.79 16.95 4.16
N MET A 80 -5.83 17.80 4.54
CA MET A 80 -4.70 17.33 5.34
C MET A 80 -5.09 16.94 6.76
N ASP A 81 -6.26 17.36 7.20
CA ASP A 81 -6.72 17.04 8.56
C ASP A 81 -7.31 15.64 8.67
N TYR A 82 -7.49 14.95 7.55
CA TYR A 82 -8.02 13.60 7.59
C TYR A 82 -7.05 12.60 8.19
N TYR A 83 -5.76 12.88 8.13
CA TYR A 83 -4.75 11.90 8.52
C TYR A 83 -4.10 12.32 9.81
N THR A 84 -4.05 11.38 10.75
CA THR A 84 -3.40 11.59 12.03
C THR A 84 -2.02 11.00 12.04
N LYS A 85 -1.24 11.33 13.07
CA LYS A 85 0.05 10.71 13.27
C LYS A 85 -0.08 9.19 13.36
N ASN A 86 -1.12 8.72 14.06
CA ASN A 86 -1.33 7.28 14.19
C ASN A 86 -1.64 6.63 12.84
N ASP A 87 -2.38 7.32 11.98
CA ASP A 87 -2.63 6.81 10.65
C ASP A 87 -1.32 6.63 9.89
N ALA A 88 -0.42 7.61 9.98
CA ALA A 88 0.85 7.54 9.28
C ALA A 88 1.72 6.41 9.83
N ILE A 89 1.78 6.28 11.15
CA ILE A 89 2.58 5.22 11.78
C ILE A 89 2.05 3.86 11.34
N ARG A 90 0.73 3.69 11.34
CA ARG A 90 0.14 2.43 10.97
C ARG A 90 0.39 2.11 9.49
N ALA A 91 0.27 3.11 8.62
CA ALA A 91 0.50 2.90 7.19
C ALA A 91 1.95 2.47 6.94
N ILE A 92 2.89 3.12 7.59
CA ILE A 92 4.30 2.75 7.45
C ILE A 92 4.55 1.34 7.95
N GLN A 93 3.94 0.99 9.07
CA GLN A 93 4.09 -0.36 9.63
C GLN A 93 3.55 -1.40 8.67
N TYR A 94 2.36 -1.16 8.12
CA TYR A 94 1.74 -2.11 7.19
C TYR A 94 2.58 -2.26 5.91
N ALA A 95 3.10 -1.13 5.41
CA ALA A 95 3.95 -1.19 4.23
C ALA A 95 5.20 -2.01 4.50
N ARG A 96 5.79 -1.84 5.66
CA ARG A 96 6.98 -2.62 6.03
C ARG A 96 6.68 -4.11 6.04
N GLU A 97 5.53 -4.48 6.59
CA GLU A 97 5.17 -5.90 6.64
C GLU A 97 4.99 -6.48 5.25
N ILE A 98 4.39 -5.70 4.35
CA ILE A 98 4.21 -6.15 2.98
C ILE A 98 5.56 -6.26 2.26
N ILE A 99 6.43 -5.29 2.47
CA ILE A 99 7.76 -5.32 1.86
C ILE A 99 8.55 -6.53 2.36
N GLU A 100 8.48 -6.80 3.67
CA GLU A 100 9.17 -7.95 4.23
C GLU A 100 8.61 -9.26 3.68
N PHE A 101 7.29 -9.32 3.52
CA PHE A 101 6.69 -10.49 2.91
C PHE A 101 7.27 -10.72 1.51
N CYS A 102 7.34 -9.66 0.69
CA CYS A 102 7.86 -9.78 -0.66
C CYS A 102 9.32 -10.22 -0.67
N ARG A 103 10.11 -9.68 0.25
CA ARG A 103 11.51 -10.10 0.36
C ARG A 103 11.63 -11.57 0.72
N SER A 104 10.76 -12.04 1.60
CA SER A 104 10.79 -13.44 2.01
C SER A 104 10.46 -14.38 0.86
N LYS A 105 9.83 -13.86 -0.19
CA LYS A 105 9.47 -14.65 -1.37
C LYS A 105 10.49 -14.52 -2.49
N GLY A 106 11.63 -13.88 -2.22
CA GLY A 106 12.73 -13.87 -3.17
C GLY A 106 13.03 -12.55 -3.85
N VAL A 107 12.34 -11.48 -3.50
CA VAL A 107 12.65 -10.18 -4.08
C VAL A 107 13.94 -9.67 -3.44
N GLN A 108 14.88 -9.28 -4.29
CA GLN A 108 16.12 -8.69 -3.82
C GLN A 108 15.98 -7.18 -3.80
N ALA A 109 16.41 -6.58 -2.72
CA ALA A 109 16.34 -5.13 -2.58
C ALA A 109 17.35 -4.43 -3.47
#